data_058e813417c10158e9cee17b723d0998
#
_entry.id   058e813417c10158e9cee17b723d0998
#
_cell.length_a   1.000
_cell.length_b   1.000
_cell.length_c   1.000
_cell.angle_alpha   90.00
_cell.angle_beta   90.00
_cell.angle_gamma   90.00
#
_symmetry.space_group_name_H-M   'P 1'
#
loop_
_entity.id
_entity.type
_entity.pdbx_description
1 polymer ?
#
loop_
_entity_poly.entity_id
_entity_poly.type
_entity_poly.pdbx_seq_one_letter_code
_entity_poly.pdbx_strand_id
1 'polypeptide(L)'
;MGAALTASPKVLACSSQMKQPVKKDEQLPLGLRVDHPNVNSLRVVGITDSNMTKDLDPASSWARQEELVVKQVVSENIDKLACSLAETEDPTNAWRTIFVKPSHKSWTETVIAIKTNHISRQHTRSAVMAKICHTFTDILGVRPSNIRIYDACHGSSVSKNTPFSDLPEGCRIENKWGGSSVYTSVPEPWKKGTGESKCLKYLVDGSVDILVNIAMCKGHSQRFGGFTMTMKNHFGTFSPRPGHSTDGMDYLIAINRTPEILGEMDKRTRKILFPRQQLCLVDALWASKGGPGGNPTHQPNFLAMGVLSPIVDYQVATKFRGERMGWQPNMKTTHRMLTDFGYDESDLPAGGKIIEL
;
A
#
# COMPACT_ATOMS: atom_id res chain seq x y z
N MET A 1 4.73 -23.19 -67.20
CA MET A 1 5.59 -22.25 -66.43
C MET A 1 4.67 -21.41 -65.60
N GLY A 2 4.55 -21.68 -64.31
CA GLY A 2 3.75 -20.94 -63.35
C GLY A 2 4.61 -20.71 -62.08
N ALA A 3 4.99 -19.46 -61.87
CA ALA A 3 5.79 -19.09 -60.72
C ALA A 3 4.87 -18.87 -59.49
N ALA A 4 5.07 -19.63 -58.45
CA ALA A 4 4.41 -19.47 -57.16
C ALA A 4 5.14 -18.38 -56.36
N LEU A 5 4.46 -17.29 -56.04
CA LEU A 5 4.90 -16.25 -55.14
C LEU A 5 4.62 -16.70 -53.68
N THR A 6 5.65 -17.01 -52.93
CA THR A 6 5.56 -17.27 -51.51
C THR A 6 5.59 -15.93 -50.76
N ALA A 7 4.47 -15.55 -50.15
CA ALA A 7 4.40 -14.42 -49.26
C ALA A 7 4.88 -14.82 -47.85
N SER A 8 5.97 -14.20 -47.41
CA SER A 8 6.46 -14.32 -46.03
C SER A 8 5.53 -13.53 -45.08
N PRO A 9 5.15 -14.05 -43.92
CA PRO A 9 4.41 -13.29 -42.94
C PRO A 9 5.31 -12.23 -42.28
N LYS A 10 4.93 -10.98 -42.41
CA LYS A 10 5.50 -9.88 -41.63
C LYS A 10 5.17 -10.10 -40.14
N VAL A 11 6.14 -10.46 -39.36
CA VAL A 11 6.07 -10.42 -37.90
C VAL A 11 5.95 -8.96 -37.50
N LEU A 12 4.79 -8.52 -37.07
CA LEU A 12 4.59 -7.25 -36.40
C LEU A 12 5.34 -7.32 -35.07
N ALA A 13 6.50 -6.71 -35.00
CA ALA A 13 7.18 -6.44 -33.75
C ALA A 13 6.33 -5.48 -32.92
N CYS A 14 5.67 -6.02 -31.90
CA CYS A 14 5.02 -5.23 -30.89
C CYS A 14 6.10 -4.49 -30.11
N SER A 15 6.45 -3.26 -30.54
CA SER A 15 7.33 -2.40 -29.77
C SER A 15 6.62 -2.06 -28.47
N SER A 16 7.09 -2.62 -27.37
CA SER A 16 6.73 -2.17 -26.02
C SER A 16 7.20 -0.72 -25.90
N GLN A 17 6.32 0.22 -26.14
CA GLN A 17 6.59 1.61 -25.83
C GLN A 17 6.81 1.70 -24.32
N MET A 18 8.06 1.89 -23.91
CA MET A 18 8.36 2.30 -22.55
C MET A 18 7.59 3.59 -22.29
N LYS A 19 6.63 3.53 -21.37
CA LYS A 19 5.92 4.74 -20.95
C LYS A 19 6.96 5.75 -20.48
N GLN A 20 7.00 6.92 -21.10
CA GLN A 20 7.88 7.99 -20.67
C GLN A 20 7.46 8.48 -19.27
N PRO A 21 8.40 8.99 -18.46
CA PRO A 21 8.04 9.57 -17.17
C PRO A 21 6.97 10.66 -17.34
N VAL A 22 6.01 10.70 -16.43
CA VAL A 22 4.92 11.69 -16.43
C VAL A 22 5.50 13.09 -16.36
N LYS A 23 5.13 13.94 -17.30
CA LYS A 23 5.58 15.33 -17.32
C LYS A 23 4.94 16.12 -16.17
N LYS A 24 5.54 17.26 -15.79
CA LYS A 24 5.07 18.12 -14.70
C LYS A 24 3.59 18.47 -14.81
N ASP A 25 3.13 18.81 -16.00
CA ASP A 25 1.73 19.21 -16.30
C ASP A 25 0.75 18.03 -16.28
N GLU A 26 1.26 16.80 -16.16
CA GLU A 26 0.47 15.56 -16.10
C GLU A 26 0.31 15.05 -14.65
N GLN A 27 0.96 15.71 -13.69
CA GLN A 27 0.90 15.34 -12.27
C GLN A 27 -0.32 15.94 -11.58
N LEU A 28 -0.80 15.26 -10.52
CA LEU A 28 -1.89 15.75 -9.71
C LEU A 28 -1.51 17.04 -8.98
N PRO A 29 -2.26 18.15 -9.13
CA PRO A 29 -2.07 19.34 -8.33
C PRO A 29 -2.24 19.05 -6.84
N LEU A 30 -1.60 19.84 -5.96
CA LEU A 30 -1.89 19.84 -4.54
C LEU A 30 -3.38 20.13 -4.29
N GLY A 31 -3.97 19.46 -3.31
CA GLY A 31 -5.37 19.63 -2.95
C GLY A 31 -6.38 18.99 -3.91
N LEU A 32 -5.95 18.26 -4.93
CA LEU A 32 -6.86 17.50 -5.76
C LEU A 32 -7.25 16.19 -5.09
N ARG A 33 -8.54 15.98 -4.91
CA ARG A 33 -9.12 14.76 -4.34
C ARG A 33 -8.95 13.57 -5.28
N VAL A 34 -8.77 12.41 -4.69
CA VAL A 34 -8.63 11.13 -5.40
C VAL A 34 -9.64 10.16 -4.81
N ASP A 35 -10.60 9.74 -5.62
CA ASP A 35 -11.65 8.84 -5.17
C ASP A 35 -11.50 7.45 -5.77
N HIS A 36 -11.76 6.44 -4.95
CA HIS A 36 -11.90 5.06 -5.41
C HIS A 36 -13.26 4.90 -6.14
N PRO A 37 -13.33 4.15 -7.26
CA PRO A 37 -14.56 4.08 -8.05
C PRO A 37 -15.74 3.42 -7.34
N ASN A 38 -15.51 2.49 -6.42
CA ASN A 38 -16.55 1.64 -5.87
C ASN A 38 -16.72 1.76 -4.34
N VAL A 39 -15.74 2.31 -3.63
CA VAL A 39 -15.81 2.45 -2.17
C VAL A 39 -15.51 3.89 -1.76
N ASN A 40 -16.07 4.32 -0.65
CA ASN A 40 -15.80 5.64 -0.13
C ASN A 40 -14.33 5.76 0.31
N SER A 41 -13.55 6.57 -0.40
CA SER A 41 -12.12 6.78 -0.15
C SER A 41 -11.79 7.35 1.23
N LEU A 42 -12.77 7.97 1.88
CA LEU A 42 -12.62 8.55 3.22
C LEU A 42 -13.00 7.59 4.34
N ARG A 43 -13.54 6.42 4.00
CA ARG A 43 -13.94 5.40 4.97
C ARG A 43 -12.73 4.60 5.42
N VAL A 44 -12.52 4.55 6.72
CA VAL A 44 -11.55 3.67 7.37
C VAL A 44 -12.29 2.79 8.36
N VAL A 45 -12.05 1.51 8.27
CA VAL A 45 -12.64 0.49 9.14
C VAL A 45 -11.54 -0.14 9.99
N GLY A 46 -11.86 -0.51 11.23
CA GLY A 46 -10.91 -1.13 12.15
C GLY A 46 -11.56 -2.23 12.98
N ILE A 47 -10.77 -3.18 13.42
CA ILE A 47 -11.20 -4.25 14.30
C ILE A 47 -10.14 -4.50 15.36
N THR A 48 -10.60 -4.65 16.60
CA THR A 48 -9.77 -5.12 17.71
C THR A 48 -10.31 -6.44 18.21
N ASP A 49 -9.49 -7.47 18.18
CA ASP A 49 -9.90 -8.80 18.63
C ASP A 49 -8.71 -9.50 19.29
N SER A 50 -8.79 -9.68 20.62
CA SER A 50 -7.75 -10.36 21.40
C SER A 50 -7.52 -11.82 20.99
N ASN A 51 -8.46 -12.42 20.27
CA ASN A 51 -8.33 -13.80 19.77
C ASN A 51 -7.42 -13.90 18.53
N MET A 52 -7.01 -12.79 17.91
CA MET A 52 -6.09 -12.81 16.75
C MET A 52 -4.70 -13.31 17.10
N THR A 53 -4.28 -13.16 18.37
CA THR A 53 -2.98 -13.64 18.85
C THR A 53 -3.11 -14.20 20.26
N LYS A 54 -2.18 -15.09 20.63
CA LYS A 54 -2.00 -15.47 22.03
C LYS A 54 -1.07 -14.46 22.72
N ASP A 55 -1.23 -14.30 24.04
CA ASP A 55 -0.43 -13.37 24.83
C ASP A 55 1.08 -13.70 24.74
N LEU A 56 1.85 -12.65 24.51
CA LEU A 56 3.29 -12.72 24.38
C LEU A 56 3.91 -11.38 24.80
N ASP A 57 5.12 -11.43 25.38
CA ASP A 57 5.94 -10.23 25.51
C ASP A 57 6.10 -9.56 24.13
N PRO A 58 5.62 -8.32 23.95
CA PRO A 58 5.69 -7.62 22.67
C PRO A 58 7.11 -7.48 22.12
N ALA A 59 8.13 -7.47 22.98
CA ALA A 59 9.54 -7.40 22.59
C ALA A 59 10.10 -8.69 21.99
N SER A 60 9.33 -9.77 21.96
CA SER A 60 9.73 -11.05 21.37
C SER A 60 10.08 -10.93 19.88
N SER A 61 10.83 -11.91 19.37
CA SER A 61 11.21 -11.96 17.96
C SER A 61 9.98 -12.11 17.06
N TRP A 62 10.10 -11.66 15.82
CA TRP A 62 9.05 -11.83 14.80
C TRP A 62 8.64 -13.31 14.64
N ALA A 63 9.62 -14.22 14.58
CA ALA A 63 9.35 -15.66 14.46
C ALA A 63 8.49 -16.18 15.63
N ARG A 64 8.82 -15.76 16.87
CA ARG A 64 8.04 -16.17 18.04
C ARG A 64 6.63 -15.58 18.02
N GLN A 65 6.49 -14.36 17.56
CA GLN A 65 5.16 -13.73 17.37
C GLN A 65 4.34 -14.48 16.32
N GLU A 66 4.95 -14.91 15.20
CA GLU A 66 4.29 -15.69 14.14
C GLU A 66 3.66 -16.99 14.65
N GLU A 67 4.35 -17.70 15.57
CA GLU A 67 3.85 -18.93 16.18
C GLU A 67 2.55 -18.72 16.99
N LEU A 68 2.31 -17.50 17.43
CA LEU A 68 1.18 -17.17 18.32
C LEU A 68 0.03 -16.46 17.57
N VAL A 69 0.16 -16.20 16.29
CA VAL A 69 -0.93 -15.67 15.46
C VAL A 69 -1.96 -16.77 15.22
N VAL A 70 -3.23 -16.46 15.53
CA VAL A 70 -4.38 -17.33 15.21
C VAL A 70 -4.85 -16.99 13.80
N LYS A 71 -4.23 -17.63 12.80
CA LYS A 71 -4.34 -17.29 11.38
C LYS A 71 -5.78 -17.24 10.89
N GLN A 72 -6.63 -18.17 11.34
CA GLN A 72 -8.05 -18.19 10.97
C GLN A 72 -8.78 -16.94 11.46
N VAL A 73 -8.61 -16.55 12.72
CA VAL A 73 -9.26 -15.36 13.29
C VAL A 73 -8.81 -14.09 12.59
N VAL A 74 -7.51 -13.98 12.28
CA VAL A 74 -6.97 -12.87 11.48
C VAL A 74 -7.62 -12.83 10.10
N SER A 75 -7.73 -13.97 9.42
CA SER A 75 -8.34 -14.07 8.08
C SER A 75 -9.83 -13.67 8.10
N GLU A 76 -10.59 -14.16 9.06
CA GLU A 76 -12.02 -13.83 9.24
C GLU A 76 -12.22 -12.33 9.54
N ASN A 77 -11.37 -11.77 10.40
CA ASN A 77 -11.44 -10.35 10.74
C ASN A 77 -11.06 -9.45 9.56
N ILE A 78 -10.14 -9.87 8.70
CA ILE A 78 -9.84 -9.15 7.44
C ILE A 78 -11.05 -9.20 6.48
N ASP A 79 -11.79 -10.30 6.42
CA ASP A 79 -13.04 -10.38 5.64
C ASP A 79 -14.14 -9.46 6.21
N LYS A 80 -14.30 -9.42 7.53
CA LYS A 80 -15.23 -8.46 8.17
C LYS A 80 -14.87 -7.02 7.86
N LEU A 81 -13.58 -6.67 7.89
CA LEU A 81 -13.11 -5.33 7.49
C LEU A 81 -13.45 -5.04 6.02
N ALA A 82 -13.22 -6.00 5.11
CA ALA A 82 -13.56 -5.84 3.70
C ALA A 82 -15.07 -5.65 3.51
N CYS A 83 -15.90 -6.43 4.18
CA CYS A 83 -17.36 -6.31 4.17
C CYS A 83 -17.80 -4.93 4.64
N SER A 84 -17.28 -4.47 5.78
CA SER A 84 -17.58 -3.14 6.30
C SER A 84 -17.11 -2.02 5.39
N LEU A 85 -15.91 -2.13 4.79
CA LEU A 85 -15.38 -1.14 3.86
C LEU A 85 -16.21 -1.02 2.59
N ALA A 86 -16.67 -2.15 2.05
CA ALA A 86 -17.47 -2.24 0.83
C ALA A 86 -18.99 -2.12 1.08
N GLU A 87 -19.42 -2.02 2.35
CA GLU A 87 -20.85 -1.95 2.75
C GLU A 87 -21.67 -3.13 2.22
N THR A 88 -21.14 -4.35 2.36
CA THR A 88 -21.79 -5.61 1.98
C THR A 88 -21.55 -6.69 3.03
N GLU A 89 -22.45 -7.67 3.11
CA GLU A 89 -22.34 -8.78 4.08
C GLU A 89 -21.53 -9.97 3.54
N ASP A 90 -21.37 -10.08 2.22
CA ASP A 90 -20.67 -11.18 1.58
C ASP A 90 -19.19 -10.84 1.29
N PRO A 91 -18.23 -11.59 1.86
CA PRO A 91 -16.82 -11.31 1.66
C PRO A 91 -16.36 -11.37 0.19
N THR A 92 -16.94 -12.27 -0.61
CA THR A 92 -16.59 -12.39 -2.03
C THR A 92 -16.99 -11.14 -2.80
N ASN A 93 -18.19 -10.63 -2.54
CA ASN A 93 -18.68 -9.40 -3.12
C ASN A 93 -17.89 -8.18 -2.61
N ALA A 94 -17.52 -8.17 -1.32
CA ALA A 94 -16.68 -7.13 -0.75
C ALA A 94 -15.35 -7.00 -1.51
N TRP A 95 -14.64 -8.10 -1.68
CA TRP A 95 -13.36 -8.09 -2.37
C TRP A 95 -13.48 -7.72 -3.86
N ARG A 96 -14.55 -8.16 -4.54
CA ARG A 96 -14.85 -7.76 -5.92
C ARG A 96 -15.24 -6.29 -6.06
N THR A 97 -15.75 -5.68 -5.01
CA THR A 97 -16.05 -4.25 -4.94
C THR A 97 -14.80 -3.42 -4.69
N ILE A 98 -13.96 -3.86 -3.74
CA ILE A 98 -12.70 -3.16 -3.40
C ILE A 98 -11.72 -3.23 -4.56
N PHE A 99 -11.53 -4.41 -5.18
CA PHE A 99 -10.55 -4.54 -6.25
C PHE A 99 -11.16 -4.37 -7.64
N VAL A 100 -10.55 -3.48 -8.41
CA VAL A 100 -10.92 -3.18 -9.80
C VAL A 100 -9.75 -3.52 -10.71
N LYS A 101 -9.97 -4.36 -11.70
CA LYS A 101 -8.96 -4.66 -12.72
C LYS A 101 -9.04 -3.70 -13.89
N PRO A 102 -7.96 -3.52 -14.68
CA PRO A 102 -8.05 -2.81 -15.94
C PRO A 102 -9.11 -3.44 -16.87
N SER A 103 -9.90 -2.60 -17.54
CA SER A 103 -11.01 -3.06 -18.39
C SER A 103 -10.57 -3.97 -19.54
N HIS A 104 -9.34 -3.80 -20.02
CA HIS A 104 -8.76 -4.56 -21.14
C HIS A 104 -8.06 -5.86 -20.71
N LYS A 105 -8.06 -6.19 -19.40
CA LYS A 105 -7.44 -7.42 -18.87
C LYS A 105 -8.46 -8.29 -18.16
N SER A 106 -8.22 -9.61 -18.19
CA SER A 106 -8.84 -10.55 -17.27
C SER A 106 -8.13 -10.52 -15.91
N TRP A 107 -8.74 -11.08 -14.88
CA TRP A 107 -8.07 -11.26 -13.58
C TRP A 107 -6.81 -12.12 -13.68
N THR A 108 -6.81 -13.13 -14.53
CA THR A 108 -5.66 -14.02 -14.76
C THR A 108 -4.46 -13.30 -15.38
N GLU A 109 -4.66 -12.15 -16.04
CA GLU A 109 -3.62 -11.33 -16.65
C GLU A 109 -3.22 -10.14 -15.78
N THR A 110 -4.03 -9.84 -14.75
CA THR A 110 -3.78 -8.72 -13.85
C THR A 110 -2.56 -8.97 -12.98
N VAL A 111 -1.68 -7.98 -12.87
CA VAL A 111 -0.44 -8.05 -12.09
C VAL A 111 -0.58 -7.23 -10.81
N ILE A 112 -0.34 -7.88 -9.69
CA ILE A 112 -0.49 -7.32 -8.35
C ILE A 112 0.89 -7.08 -7.76
N ALA A 113 1.11 -5.91 -7.16
CA ALA A 113 2.24 -5.65 -6.28
C ALA A 113 1.73 -5.44 -4.86
N ILE A 114 2.30 -6.14 -3.91
CA ILE A 114 1.98 -6.01 -2.49
C ILE A 114 3.21 -5.43 -1.78
N LYS A 115 3.10 -4.18 -1.35
CA LYS A 115 4.10 -3.52 -0.52
C LYS A 115 3.95 -4.01 0.91
N THR A 116 4.90 -4.79 1.37
CA THR A 116 5.01 -5.22 2.77
C THR A 116 5.90 -4.27 3.58
N ASN A 117 6.00 -4.47 4.88
CA ASN A 117 6.95 -3.77 5.74
C ASN A 117 7.85 -4.78 6.45
N HIS A 118 9.17 -4.67 6.25
CA HIS A 118 10.14 -5.56 6.90
C HIS A 118 11.34 -4.81 7.49
N ILE A 119 11.15 -3.55 7.87
CA ILE A 119 12.20 -2.75 8.50
C ILE A 119 12.35 -3.14 9.97
N SER A 120 13.63 -3.40 10.37
CA SER A 120 14.01 -3.72 11.74
C SER A 120 13.41 -5.05 12.22
N ARG A 121 12.75 -5.08 13.37
CA ARG A 121 12.21 -6.29 14.02
C ARG A 121 10.70 -6.37 14.02
N GLN A 122 10.05 -5.44 13.33
CA GLN A 122 8.59 -5.38 13.21
C GLN A 122 8.22 -5.54 11.75
N HIS A 123 7.77 -6.72 11.38
CA HIS A 123 7.43 -7.08 10.01
C HIS A 123 5.96 -7.44 9.91
N THR A 124 5.37 -7.27 8.71
CA THR A 124 4.03 -7.74 8.37
C THR A 124 3.89 -9.23 8.71
N ARG A 125 2.75 -9.63 9.26
CA ARG A 125 2.47 -11.03 9.64
C ARG A 125 2.11 -11.88 8.44
N SER A 126 2.53 -13.16 8.47
CA SER A 126 2.21 -14.12 7.41
C SER A 126 0.71 -14.28 7.23
N ALA A 127 -0.07 -14.35 8.31
CA ALA A 127 -1.52 -14.49 8.24
C ALA A 127 -2.18 -13.34 7.45
N VAL A 128 -1.71 -12.10 7.64
CA VAL A 128 -2.21 -10.92 6.91
C VAL A 128 -1.81 -11.01 5.43
N MET A 129 -0.55 -11.34 5.16
CA MET A 129 -0.03 -11.43 3.80
C MET A 129 -0.71 -12.57 3.02
N ALA A 130 -0.80 -13.76 3.63
CA ALA A 130 -1.42 -14.94 3.03
C ALA A 130 -2.89 -14.66 2.70
N LYS A 131 -3.65 -14.05 3.63
CA LYS A 131 -5.06 -13.69 3.39
C LYS A 131 -5.22 -12.83 2.15
N ILE A 132 -4.41 -11.81 1.99
CA ILE A 132 -4.48 -10.93 0.82
C ILE A 132 -4.08 -11.67 -0.46
N CYS A 133 -3.03 -12.49 -0.42
CA CYS A 133 -2.63 -13.30 -1.58
C CYS A 133 -3.74 -14.28 -1.99
N HIS A 134 -4.33 -15.00 -1.04
CA HIS A 134 -5.45 -15.92 -1.28
C HIS A 134 -6.71 -15.19 -1.78
N THR A 135 -6.97 -13.98 -1.32
CA THR A 135 -8.06 -13.16 -1.88
C THR A 135 -7.87 -12.95 -3.38
N PHE A 136 -6.65 -12.62 -3.83
CA PHE A 136 -6.38 -12.48 -5.26
C PHE A 136 -6.47 -13.77 -6.03
N THR A 137 -5.96 -14.89 -5.50
CA THR A 137 -5.97 -16.16 -6.22
C THR A 137 -7.31 -16.85 -6.21
N ASP A 138 -7.93 -16.99 -5.04
CA ASP A 138 -9.07 -17.87 -4.82
C ASP A 138 -10.40 -17.18 -5.10
N ILE A 139 -10.48 -15.85 -4.84
CA ILE A 139 -11.72 -15.07 -5.05
C ILE A 139 -11.71 -14.36 -6.40
N LEU A 140 -10.58 -13.75 -6.79
CA LEU A 140 -10.49 -12.95 -7.99
C LEU A 140 -9.92 -13.71 -9.20
N GLY A 141 -9.21 -14.81 -8.99
CA GLY A 141 -8.67 -15.65 -10.05
C GLY A 141 -7.36 -15.12 -10.65
N VAL A 142 -6.60 -14.32 -9.90
CA VAL A 142 -5.26 -13.88 -10.29
C VAL A 142 -4.29 -15.06 -10.25
N ARG A 143 -3.42 -15.19 -11.24
CA ARG A 143 -2.36 -16.21 -11.22
C ARG A 143 -1.37 -15.91 -10.09
N PRO A 144 -1.00 -16.85 -9.23
CA PRO A 144 -0.01 -16.62 -8.18
C PRO A 144 1.29 -15.99 -8.70
N SER A 145 1.75 -16.41 -9.89
CA SER A 145 2.95 -15.85 -10.54
C SER A 145 2.84 -14.36 -10.91
N ASN A 146 1.65 -13.80 -10.91
CA ASN A 146 1.40 -12.38 -11.13
C ASN A 146 1.35 -11.57 -9.82
N ILE A 147 1.48 -12.21 -8.66
CA ILE A 147 1.54 -11.54 -7.35
C ILE A 147 3.01 -11.36 -6.97
N ARG A 148 3.40 -10.10 -6.73
CA ARG A 148 4.76 -9.69 -6.33
C ARG A 148 4.70 -9.06 -4.95
N ILE A 149 5.36 -9.67 -3.98
CA ILE A 149 5.50 -9.15 -2.61
C ILE A 149 6.87 -8.48 -2.51
N TYR A 150 6.93 -7.23 -2.07
CA TYR A 150 8.17 -6.49 -2.04
C TYR A 150 8.31 -5.54 -0.84
N ASP A 151 9.53 -5.29 -0.46
CA ASP A 151 10.00 -4.11 0.26
C ASP A 151 11.42 -3.80 -0.18
N ALA A 152 11.63 -2.68 -0.83
CA ALA A 152 12.94 -2.29 -1.33
C ALA A 152 13.75 -1.44 -0.32
N CYS A 153 13.23 -1.20 0.87
CA CYS A 153 13.92 -0.45 1.89
C CYS A 153 15.12 -1.23 2.44
N HIS A 154 16.27 -0.55 2.52
CA HIS A 154 17.54 -1.09 3.07
C HIS A 154 18.21 -2.24 2.30
N GLY A 155 17.70 -2.64 1.13
CA GLY A 155 18.35 -3.66 0.29
C GLY A 155 18.49 -5.04 0.97
N SER A 156 17.79 -5.26 2.07
CA SER A 156 17.73 -6.55 2.74
C SER A 156 16.78 -7.51 2.05
N SER A 157 16.96 -8.79 2.29
CA SER A 157 16.13 -9.83 1.72
C SER A 157 14.81 -9.97 2.47
N VAL A 158 13.68 -9.73 1.80
CA VAL A 158 12.34 -9.96 2.38
C VAL A 158 12.21 -11.41 2.81
N SER A 159 12.52 -12.36 1.95
CA SER A 159 12.39 -13.79 2.22
C SER A 159 13.27 -14.28 3.37
N LYS A 160 14.43 -13.65 3.60
CA LYS A 160 15.31 -13.99 4.72
C LYS A 160 14.81 -13.42 6.04
N ASN A 161 14.33 -12.18 6.04
CA ASN A 161 13.96 -11.46 7.26
C ASN A 161 12.51 -11.69 7.66
N THR A 162 11.68 -12.02 6.69
CA THR A 162 10.22 -12.23 6.83
C THR A 162 9.84 -13.45 5.99
N PRO A 163 10.16 -14.67 6.44
CA PRO A 163 9.83 -15.88 5.68
C PRO A 163 8.33 -16.16 5.79
N PHE A 164 7.54 -15.49 4.96
CA PHE A 164 6.09 -15.68 4.92
C PHE A 164 5.71 -17.14 4.72
N SER A 165 4.76 -17.62 5.52
CA SER A 165 4.12 -18.93 5.37
C SER A 165 2.76 -18.83 4.68
N ASP A 166 2.28 -19.97 4.17
CA ASP A 166 0.92 -20.14 3.65
C ASP A 166 0.56 -19.23 2.46
N LEU A 167 1.56 -18.76 1.73
CA LEU A 167 1.32 -18.06 0.47
C LEU A 167 0.88 -19.04 -0.62
N PRO A 168 0.00 -18.63 -1.56
CA PRO A 168 -0.27 -19.43 -2.77
C PRO A 168 1.04 -19.75 -3.50
N GLU A 169 1.20 -21.02 -3.91
CA GLU A 169 2.41 -21.47 -4.60
C GLU A 169 2.62 -20.65 -5.89
N GLY A 170 3.84 -20.15 -6.10
CA GLY A 170 4.19 -19.35 -7.27
C GLY A 170 4.16 -17.83 -7.04
N CYS A 171 3.69 -17.33 -5.89
CA CYS A 171 3.85 -15.94 -5.52
C CYS A 171 5.33 -15.54 -5.50
N ARG A 172 5.64 -14.36 -6.03
CA ARG A 172 7.02 -13.87 -6.16
C ARG A 172 7.39 -12.97 -5.01
N ILE A 173 8.52 -13.27 -4.35
CA ILE A 173 9.09 -12.39 -3.33
C ILE A 173 10.27 -11.66 -3.95
N GLU A 174 10.17 -10.32 -4.02
CA GLU A 174 11.18 -9.44 -4.57
C GLU A 174 12.11 -8.95 -3.45
N ASN A 175 13.33 -9.45 -3.45
CA ASN A 175 14.26 -9.27 -2.32
C ASN A 175 15.10 -8.01 -2.36
N LYS A 176 15.16 -7.28 -3.49
CA LYS A 176 16.05 -6.13 -3.67
C LYS A 176 15.51 -5.12 -4.67
N TRP A 177 15.98 -3.88 -4.57
CA TRP A 177 15.94 -2.91 -5.67
C TRP A 177 16.67 -3.40 -6.94
N GLY A 178 17.60 -4.27 -6.80
CA GLY A 178 18.53 -4.93 -7.70
C GLY A 178 18.35 -4.68 -9.18
N GLY A 179 18.85 -3.58 -9.74
CA GLY A 179 18.69 -3.24 -11.15
C GLY A 179 17.26 -2.87 -11.58
N SER A 180 16.29 -3.00 -10.69
CA SER A 180 14.85 -2.82 -10.94
C SER A 180 14.34 -1.43 -10.55
N SER A 181 15.18 -0.43 -10.34
CA SER A 181 14.76 0.94 -10.05
C SER A 181 15.17 1.89 -11.17
N VAL A 182 14.27 2.81 -11.50
CA VAL A 182 14.46 3.88 -12.47
C VAL A 182 14.07 5.22 -11.85
N TYR A 183 14.59 6.31 -12.41
CA TYR A 183 14.13 7.64 -12.01
C TYR A 183 12.77 7.93 -12.61
N THR A 184 11.92 8.54 -11.80
CA THR A 184 10.62 9.07 -12.22
C THR A 184 10.40 10.44 -11.59
N SER A 185 9.49 11.21 -12.19
CA SER A 185 9.12 12.53 -11.71
C SER A 185 8.34 12.43 -10.40
N VAL A 186 8.65 13.31 -9.46
CA VAL A 186 7.95 13.44 -8.18
C VAL A 186 7.41 14.86 -8.09
N PRO A 187 6.08 15.03 -7.86
CA PRO A 187 5.43 16.34 -7.87
C PRO A 187 5.78 17.19 -6.65
N GLU A 188 5.25 18.41 -6.62
CA GLU A 188 5.21 19.22 -5.40
C GLU A 188 4.44 18.47 -4.29
N PRO A 189 4.72 18.73 -2.99
CA PRO A 189 5.49 19.88 -2.48
C PRO A 189 6.99 19.64 -2.27
N TRP A 190 7.55 18.49 -2.64
CA TRP A 190 8.94 18.17 -2.31
C TRP A 190 9.96 19.19 -2.87
N LYS A 191 9.77 19.61 -4.10
CA LYS A 191 10.61 20.63 -4.74
C LYS A 191 9.73 21.59 -5.53
N LYS A 192 10.13 22.85 -5.58
CA LYS A 192 9.50 23.82 -6.47
C LYS A 192 9.67 23.32 -7.91
N GLY A 193 8.59 23.02 -8.55
CA GLY A 193 8.58 22.35 -9.83
C GLY A 193 8.62 20.83 -9.70
N THR A 194 9.33 20.16 -10.58
CA THR A 194 9.43 18.70 -10.61
C THR A 194 10.74 18.23 -10.01
N GLY A 195 10.67 17.35 -9.01
CA GLY A 195 11.79 16.57 -8.54
C GLY A 195 11.88 15.23 -9.27
N GLU A 196 12.99 14.54 -9.11
CA GLU A 196 13.15 13.16 -9.58
C GLU A 196 13.62 12.26 -8.45
N SER A 197 13.06 11.06 -8.37
CA SER A 197 13.47 10.05 -7.41
C SER A 197 13.46 8.66 -8.04
N LYS A 198 14.26 7.76 -7.50
CA LYS A 198 14.21 6.35 -7.90
C LYS A 198 12.94 5.70 -7.38
N CYS A 199 12.25 5.02 -8.26
CA CYS A 199 11.09 4.17 -7.99
C CYS A 199 11.30 2.78 -8.59
N LEU A 200 10.57 1.80 -8.13
CA LEU A 200 10.58 0.45 -8.71
C LEU A 200 10.15 0.50 -10.18
N LYS A 201 10.96 -0.11 -11.04
CA LYS A 201 10.78 -0.07 -12.50
C LYS A 201 9.38 -0.55 -12.92
N TYR A 202 8.92 -1.67 -12.38
CA TYR A 202 7.63 -2.26 -12.77
C TYR A 202 6.40 -1.41 -12.38
N LEU A 203 6.54 -0.46 -11.46
CA LEU A 203 5.51 0.55 -11.21
C LEU A 203 5.58 1.70 -12.21
N VAL A 204 6.80 2.10 -12.59
CA VAL A 204 7.04 3.19 -13.55
C VAL A 204 6.67 2.78 -14.98
N ASP A 205 7.02 1.55 -15.40
CA ASP A 205 6.76 1.05 -16.75
C ASP A 205 5.33 0.53 -16.95
N GLY A 206 4.51 0.55 -15.89
CA GLY A 206 3.12 0.11 -15.94
C GLY A 206 2.93 -1.41 -16.01
N SER A 207 3.95 -2.21 -15.66
CA SER A 207 3.84 -3.67 -15.59
C SER A 207 2.97 -4.14 -14.44
N VAL A 208 2.72 -3.28 -13.42
CA VAL A 208 1.83 -3.55 -12.30
C VAL A 208 0.51 -2.81 -12.51
N ASP A 209 -0.58 -3.53 -12.32
CA ASP A 209 -1.94 -3.00 -12.44
C ASP A 209 -2.48 -2.52 -11.10
N ILE A 210 -2.36 -3.34 -10.07
CA ILE A 210 -2.91 -3.09 -8.73
C ILE A 210 -1.79 -3.09 -7.70
N LEU A 211 -1.80 -2.09 -6.83
CA LEU A 211 -0.91 -1.96 -5.68
C LEU A 211 -1.72 -2.13 -4.39
N VAL A 212 -1.25 -3.03 -3.54
CA VAL A 212 -1.72 -3.20 -2.15
C VAL A 212 -0.62 -2.74 -1.21
N ASN A 213 -0.99 -2.04 -0.15
CA ASN A 213 -0.07 -1.47 0.81
C ASN A 213 -0.36 -2.02 2.21
N ILE A 214 0.46 -2.95 2.68
CA ILE A 214 0.34 -3.54 4.02
C ILE A 214 1.44 -2.96 4.90
N ALA A 215 1.07 -2.10 5.83
CA ALA A 215 1.98 -1.37 6.70
C ALA A 215 1.88 -1.83 8.15
N MET A 216 2.94 -1.58 8.91
CA MET A 216 2.97 -1.77 10.37
C MET A 216 2.63 -0.48 11.11
N CYS A 217 1.99 -0.58 12.26
CA CYS A 217 1.75 0.55 13.16
C CYS A 217 2.97 0.81 14.04
N LYS A 218 3.85 1.74 13.62
CA LYS A 218 5.08 2.08 14.35
C LYS A 218 5.17 3.57 14.66
N GLY A 219 6.00 3.94 15.64
CA GLY A 219 6.40 5.31 15.84
C GLY A 219 7.46 5.78 14.84
N HIS A 220 7.66 7.07 14.77
CA HIS A 220 8.72 7.73 13.99
C HIS A 220 9.03 9.13 14.55
N SER A 221 9.93 9.87 13.88
CA SER A 221 10.23 11.25 14.23
C SER A 221 9.03 12.18 14.00
N GLN A 222 8.94 13.26 14.80
CA GLN A 222 7.86 14.24 14.76
C GLN A 222 7.69 14.94 13.39
N ARG A 223 8.76 15.01 12.58
CA ARG A 223 8.69 15.56 11.22
C ARG A 223 7.82 14.76 10.26
N PHE A 224 7.52 13.50 10.58
CA PHE A 224 6.59 12.63 9.86
C PHE A 224 5.29 12.41 10.63
N GLY A 225 4.94 13.28 11.56
CA GLY A 225 3.74 13.13 12.38
C GLY A 225 3.96 12.33 13.68
N GLY A 226 5.16 11.80 13.93
CA GLY A 226 5.46 10.95 15.09
C GLY A 226 5.19 9.45 14.85
N PHE A 227 4.83 9.07 13.63
CA PHE A 227 4.49 7.69 13.27
C PHE A 227 4.94 7.30 11.86
N THR A 228 4.83 6.03 11.55
CA THR A 228 5.00 5.47 10.20
C THR A 228 3.97 4.37 10.00
N MET A 229 3.20 4.51 8.93
CA MET A 229 2.20 3.54 8.48
C MET A 229 2.16 3.50 6.95
N THR A 230 0.99 3.60 6.32
CA THR A 230 0.82 3.31 4.89
C THR A 230 1.51 4.31 3.96
N MET A 231 1.44 5.61 4.22
CA MET A 231 2.16 6.60 3.40
C MET A 231 3.68 6.36 3.44
N LYS A 232 4.23 6.24 4.65
CA LYS A 232 5.68 6.08 4.81
C LYS A 232 6.18 4.70 4.43
N ASN A 233 5.32 3.71 4.33
CA ASN A 233 5.66 2.40 3.78
C ASN A 233 6.19 2.51 2.35
N HIS A 234 5.79 3.53 1.58
CA HIS A 234 6.30 3.81 0.23
C HIS A 234 7.75 4.30 0.18
N PHE A 235 8.44 4.49 1.31
CA PHE A 235 9.90 4.61 1.32
C PHE A 235 10.62 3.30 0.93
N GLY A 236 9.90 2.20 0.76
CA GLY A 236 10.36 0.99 0.11
C GLY A 236 9.83 0.80 -1.32
N THR A 237 9.08 1.77 -1.85
CA THR A 237 8.64 1.87 -3.25
C THR A 237 9.48 2.93 -3.98
N PHE A 238 9.64 4.06 -3.34
CA PHE A 238 10.54 5.14 -3.72
C PHE A 238 11.81 5.13 -2.87
N SER A 239 12.89 5.73 -3.38
CA SER A 239 14.12 5.89 -2.60
C SER A 239 13.83 6.65 -1.29
N PRO A 240 14.17 6.10 -0.12
CA PRO A 240 13.96 6.80 1.15
C PRO A 240 14.94 7.97 1.36
N ARG A 241 16.02 8.04 0.57
CA ARG A 241 17.14 8.98 0.78
C ARG A 241 16.69 10.45 0.80
N PRO A 242 15.87 10.95 -0.15
CA PRO A 242 15.41 12.33 -0.10
C PRO A 242 14.54 12.60 1.13
N GLY A 243 13.69 11.67 1.52
CA GLY A 243 12.80 11.81 2.67
C GLY A 243 13.50 11.85 4.03
N HIS A 244 14.76 11.43 4.10
CA HIS A 244 15.56 11.55 5.32
C HIS A 244 16.35 12.87 5.40
N SER A 245 16.17 13.77 4.43
CA SER A 245 16.64 15.16 4.45
C SER A 245 15.68 16.09 5.23
N THR A 246 15.91 17.40 5.16
CA THR A 246 15.07 18.43 5.79
C THR A 246 13.63 18.43 5.31
N ASP A 247 13.38 18.04 4.05
CA ASP A 247 12.06 18.12 3.40
C ASP A 247 11.27 16.81 3.50
N GLY A 248 11.46 16.07 4.58
CA GLY A 248 10.95 14.72 4.74
C GLY A 248 9.44 14.55 4.53
N MET A 249 8.62 15.46 5.09
CA MET A 249 7.17 15.39 4.93
C MET A 249 6.74 15.81 3.53
N ASP A 250 7.37 16.83 2.95
CA ASP A 250 7.10 17.26 1.58
C ASP A 250 7.38 16.14 0.58
N TYR A 251 8.51 15.46 0.76
CA TYR A 251 8.82 14.29 -0.06
C TYR A 251 7.82 13.13 0.16
N LEU A 252 7.42 12.87 1.40
CA LEU A 252 6.46 11.82 1.71
C LEU A 252 5.10 12.08 1.05
N ILE A 253 4.60 13.29 1.13
CA ILE A 253 3.37 13.70 0.44
C ILE A 253 3.54 13.56 -1.06
N ALA A 254 4.64 14.08 -1.62
CA ALA A 254 4.89 14.09 -3.04
C ALA A 254 4.91 12.69 -3.67
N ILE A 255 5.62 11.73 -3.08
CA ILE A 255 5.66 10.36 -3.62
C ILE A 255 4.29 9.66 -3.57
N ASN A 256 3.47 9.92 -2.54
CA ASN A 256 2.12 9.39 -2.44
C ASN A 256 1.12 10.05 -3.41
N ARG A 257 1.55 11.06 -4.16
CA ARG A 257 0.76 11.76 -5.17
C ARG A 257 1.19 11.41 -6.60
N THR A 258 2.15 10.49 -6.75
CA THR A 258 2.64 10.07 -8.06
C THR A 258 1.67 9.09 -8.73
N PRO A 259 1.65 9.02 -10.08
CA PRO A 259 0.87 8.01 -10.79
C PRO A 259 1.29 6.57 -10.48
N GLU A 260 2.53 6.35 -10.05
CA GLU A 260 3.03 5.05 -9.61
C GLU A 260 2.26 4.52 -8.39
N ILE A 261 1.78 5.42 -7.53
CA ILE A 261 0.97 5.08 -6.36
C ILE A 261 -0.52 5.26 -6.64
N LEU A 262 -0.94 6.44 -7.12
CA LEU A 262 -2.35 6.76 -7.29
C LEU A 262 -2.99 6.09 -8.50
N GLY A 263 -2.23 5.86 -9.58
CA GLY A 263 -2.72 5.21 -10.78
C GLY A 263 -2.69 6.09 -12.03
N GLU A 264 -3.36 5.62 -13.08
CA GLU A 264 -3.40 6.29 -14.36
C GLU A 264 -4.31 7.52 -14.31
N MET A 265 -3.80 8.63 -14.82
CA MET A 265 -4.48 9.91 -14.83
C MET A 265 -4.86 10.33 -16.25
N ASP A 266 -6.07 10.84 -16.40
CA ASP A 266 -6.49 11.53 -17.62
C ASP A 266 -5.74 12.86 -17.75
N LYS A 267 -5.04 13.04 -18.87
CA LYS A 267 -4.15 14.19 -19.08
C LYS A 267 -4.92 15.51 -19.20
N ARG A 268 -6.16 15.48 -19.66
CA ARG A 268 -7.00 16.67 -19.86
C ARG A 268 -7.74 17.06 -18.59
N THR A 269 -8.39 16.10 -17.94
CA THR A 269 -9.26 16.35 -16.78
C THR A 269 -8.51 16.26 -15.45
N ARG A 270 -7.31 15.71 -15.46
CA ARG A 270 -6.50 15.43 -14.26
C ARG A 270 -7.14 14.46 -13.27
N LYS A 271 -8.17 13.73 -13.71
CA LYS A 271 -8.82 12.71 -12.90
C LYS A 271 -8.08 11.38 -13.00
N ILE A 272 -8.03 10.65 -11.89
CA ILE A 272 -7.56 9.28 -11.90
C ILE A 272 -8.58 8.43 -12.66
N LEU A 273 -8.12 7.76 -13.71
CA LEU A 273 -8.94 6.87 -14.55
C LEU A 273 -9.04 5.47 -13.93
N PHE A 274 -7.95 5.03 -13.35
CA PHE A 274 -7.83 3.71 -12.74
C PHE A 274 -6.92 3.81 -11.52
N PRO A 275 -7.44 3.55 -10.30
CA PRO A 275 -6.63 3.62 -9.10
C PRO A 275 -5.64 2.45 -9.10
N ARG A 276 -4.35 2.74 -8.89
CA ARG A 276 -3.35 1.70 -8.74
C ARG A 276 -3.33 1.15 -7.32
N GLN A 277 -3.14 2.01 -6.31
CA GLN A 277 -3.30 1.61 -4.93
C GLN A 277 -4.78 1.52 -4.59
N GLN A 278 -5.23 0.30 -4.32
CA GLN A 278 -6.64 0.00 -4.08
C GLN A 278 -6.93 -0.54 -2.69
N LEU A 279 -5.88 -0.85 -1.93
CA LEU A 279 -6.01 -1.28 -0.54
C LEU A 279 -4.83 -0.80 0.29
N CYS A 280 -5.15 -0.25 1.45
CA CYS A 280 -4.23 0.06 2.53
C CYS A 280 -4.66 -0.72 3.77
N LEU A 281 -3.78 -1.54 4.32
CA LEU A 281 -4.02 -2.31 5.53
C LEU A 281 -2.93 -2.00 6.54
N VAL A 282 -3.33 -1.69 7.77
CA VAL A 282 -2.42 -1.49 8.90
C VAL A 282 -2.46 -2.74 9.78
N ASP A 283 -1.34 -3.45 9.79
CA ASP A 283 -1.09 -4.57 10.71
C ASP A 283 -0.57 -4.01 12.04
N ALA A 284 -1.43 -4.02 13.03
CA ALA A 284 -1.13 -3.64 14.40
C ALA A 284 -1.46 -4.79 15.39
N LEU A 285 -1.26 -6.06 14.98
CA LEU A 285 -1.27 -7.17 15.92
C LEU A 285 -0.23 -6.93 17.01
N TRP A 286 0.93 -6.44 16.59
CA TRP A 286 1.94 -5.82 17.46
C TRP A 286 2.26 -4.42 16.93
N ALA A 287 2.45 -3.48 17.85
CA ALA A 287 2.71 -2.09 17.53
C ALA A 287 3.79 -1.47 18.41
N SER A 288 4.30 -0.30 18.03
CA SER A 288 5.23 0.45 18.84
C SER A 288 4.91 1.93 18.95
N LYS A 289 5.11 2.48 20.17
CA LYS A 289 5.04 3.92 20.40
C LYS A 289 6.16 4.64 19.66
N GLY A 290 7.39 4.13 19.81
CA GLY A 290 8.60 4.62 19.13
C GLY A 290 8.89 3.87 17.83
N GLY A 291 9.98 4.24 17.15
CA GLY A 291 10.42 3.58 15.91
C GLY A 291 11.20 4.51 14.99
N PRO A 292 11.39 4.09 13.72
CA PRO A 292 10.82 2.91 13.03
C PRO A 292 11.54 1.59 13.34
N GLY A 293 12.66 1.64 14.08
CA GLY A 293 13.45 0.50 14.46
C GLY A 293 13.06 -0.07 15.84
N GLY A 294 13.69 -1.17 16.22
CA GLY A 294 13.47 -1.83 17.50
C GLY A 294 12.35 -2.87 17.49
N ASN A 295 12.07 -3.42 18.67
CA ASN A 295 11.01 -4.38 18.88
C ASN A 295 9.65 -3.66 19.02
N PRO A 296 8.53 -4.36 18.80
CA PRO A 296 7.22 -3.89 19.23
C PRO A 296 7.22 -3.64 20.75
N THR A 297 6.37 -2.74 21.19
CA THR A 297 6.22 -2.40 22.63
C THR A 297 4.83 -2.76 23.16
N HIS A 298 3.90 -3.05 22.30
CA HIS A 298 2.51 -3.37 22.65
C HIS A 298 1.94 -4.41 21.69
N GLN A 299 0.93 -5.12 22.17
CA GLN A 299 0.15 -6.12 21.44
C GLN A 299 -1.33 -5.72 21.43
N PRO A 300 -1.69 -4.69 20.66
CA PRO A 300 -3.06 -4.17 20.67
C PRO A 300 -4.08 -5.05 19.94
N ASN A 301 -3.64 -6.04 19.18
CA ASN A 301 -4.53 -6.91 18.38
C ASN A 301 -5.51 -6.10 17.54
N PHE A 302 -4.99 -5.16 16.76
CA PHE A 302 -5.77 -4.24 15.96
C PHE A 302 -5.38 -4.34 14.49
N LEU A 303 -6.38 -4.31 13.62
CA LEU A 303 -6.22 -4.15 12.17
C LEU A 303 -7.05 -2.96 11.72
N ALA A 304 -6.56 -2.21 10.72
CA ALA A 304 -7.33 -1.16 10.07
C ALA A 304 -7.20 -1.26 8.55
N MET A 305 -8.26 -0.91 7.84
CA MET A 305 -8.36 -1.02 6.39
C MET A 305 -9.02 0.22 5.77
N GLY A 306 -8.54 0.62 4.62
CA GLY A 306 -9.08 1.66 3.75
C GLY A 306 -8.41 1.61 2.39
N VAL A 307 -8.74 2.54 1.50
CA VAL A 307 -8.21 2.54 0.13
C VAL A 307 -7.23 3.67 -0.16
N LEU A 308 -7.17 4.69 0.67
CA LEU A 308 -6.35 5.88 0.45
C LEU A 308 -5.39 6.10 1.62
N SER A 309 -4.09 5.94 1.37
CA SER A 309 -3.03 6.02 2.40
C SER A 309 -3.11 7.23 3.32
N PRO A 310 -3.25 8.48 2.85
CA PRO A 310 -3.28 9.64 3.74
C PRO A 310 -4.49 9.61 4.69
N ILE A 311 -5.63 9.12 4.25
CA ILE A 311 -6.85 9.02 5.08
C ILE A 311 -6.69 7.92 6.13
N VAL A 312 -6.18 6.76 5.73
CA VAL A 312 -5.90 5.66 6.68
C VAL A 312 -4.89 6.12 7.73
N ASP A 313 -3.78 6.73 7.31
CA ASP A 313 -2.74 7.20 8.23
C ASP A 313 -3.26 8.29 9.17
N TYR A 314 -4.05 9.24 8.67
CA TYR A 314 -4.64 10.29 9.49
C TYR A 314 -5.56 9.72 10.58
N GLN A 315 -6.54 8.89 10.19
CA GLN A 315 -7.52 8.36 11.13
C GLN A 315 -6.88 7.37 12.14
N VAL A 316 -5.99 6.48 11.68
CA VAL A 316 -5.30 5.57 12.59
C VAL A 316 -4.35 6.33 13.53
N ALA A 317 -3.67 7.38 13.05
CA ALA A 317 -2.79 8.20 13.88
C ALA A 317 -3.56 8.97 14.96
N THR A 318 -4.70 9.58 14.62
CA THR A 318 -5.48 10.39 15.55
C THR A 318 -6.34 9.53 16.47
N LYS A 319 -7.10 8.58 15.92
CA LYS A 319 -8.10 7.80 16.68
C LYS A 319 -7.48 6.62 17.40
N PHE A 320 -6.76 5.76 16.69
CA PHE A 320 -6.18 4.59 17.33
C PHE A 320 -4.92 4.94 18.14
N ARG A 321 -3.89 5.54 17.50
CA ARG A 321 -2.65 5.87 18.21
C ARG A 321 -2.84 6.99 19.22
N GLY A 322 -3.53 8.07 18.85
CA GLY A 322 -3.73 9.27 19.68
C GLY A 322 -4.71 9.02 20.82
N GLU A 323 -5.97 8.81 20.49
CA GLU A 323 -7.03 8.72 21.49
C GLU A 323 -6.97 7.40 22.28
N ARG A 324 -6.86 6.25 21.61
CA ARG A 324 -6.92 4.95 22.27
C ARG A 324 -5.61 4.55 22.95
N MET A 325 -4.46 4.71 22.26
CA MET A 325 -3.15 4.29 22.80
C MET A 325 -2.44 5.41 23.56
N GLY A 326 -2.93 6.64 23.55
CA GLY A 326 -2.28 7.80 24.17
C GLY A 326 -0.97 8.23 23.48
N TRP A 327 -0.76 7.84 22.21
CA TRP A 327 0.44 8.17 21.43
C TRP A 327 0.15 9.31 20.46
N GLN A 328 0.02 10.50 21.01
CA GLN A 328 -0.41 11.68 20.28
C GLN A 328 0.49 11.98 19.08
N PRO A 329 -0.08 12.12 17.86
CA PRO A 329 0.66 12.52 16.68
C PRO A 329 0.98 14.01 16.71
N ASN A 330 1.97 14.43 15.91
CA ASN A 330 2.18 15.84 15.62
C ASN A 330 1.09 16.34 14.67
N MET A 331 0.05 16.98 15.21
CA MET A 331 -1.12 17.38 14.44
C MET A 331 -0.79 18.36 13.30
N LYS A 332 0.17 19.28 13.49
CA LYS A 332 0.61 20.21 12.42
C LYS A 332 1.07 19.46 11.17
N THR A 333 1.80 18.36 11.35
CA THR A 333 2.31 17.53 10.25
C THR A 333 1.23 16.56 9.75
N THR A 334 0.48 15.97 10.68
CA THR A 334 -0.53 14.95 10.37
C THR A 334 -1.71 15.53 9.59
N HIS A 335 -2.12 16.77 9.91
CA HIS A 335 -3.21 17.44 9.21
C HIS A 335 -2.94 17.64 7.71
N ARG A 336 -1.67 17.77 7.31
CA ARG A 336 -1.27 17.83 5.91
C ARG A 336 -1.63 16.55 5.11
N MET A 337 -1.83 15.42 5.78
CA MET A 337 -2.32 14.19 5.14
C MET A 337 -3.75 14.35 4.60
N LEU A 338 -4.52 15.28 5.13
CA LEU A 338 -5.82 15.66 4.56
C LEU A 338 -5.65 16.80 3.55
N THR A 339 -5.14 17.96 4.00
CA THR A 339 -5.16 19.20 3.22
C THR A 339 -4.40 19.13 1.92
N ASP A 340 -3.22 18.46 1.89
CA ASP A 340 -2.44 18.32 0.67
C ASP A 340 -3.06 17.32 -0.32
N PHE A 341 -4.08 16.57 0.11
CA PHE A 341 -4.91 15.69 -0.74
C PHE A 341 -6.32 16.24 -0.96
N GLY A 342 -6.57 17.50 -0.60
CA GLY A 342 -7.83 18.20 -0.89
C GLY A 342 -8.98 17.84 0.04
N TYR A 343 -8.69 17.30 1.20
CA TYR A 343 -9.68 16.97 2.23
C TYR A 343 -9.47 17.82 3.49
N ASP A 344 -10.51 17.92 4.30
CA ASP A 344 -10.45 18.43 5.66
C ASP A 344 -11.17 17.46 6.64
N GLU A 345 -11.15 17.76 7.92
CA GLU A 345 -11.78 16.90 8.93
C GLU A 345 -13.29 16.80 8.78
N SER A 346 -13.94 17.81 8.23
CA SER A 346 -15.38 17.80 8.00
C SER A 346 -15.82 16.90 6.86
N ASP A 347 -14.91 16.53 5.96
CA ASP A 347 -15.18 15.57 4.89
C ASP A 347 -15.22 14.12 5.43
N LEU A 348 -14.59 13.85 6.58
CA LEU A 348 -14.42 12.49 7.09
C LEU A 348 -15.73 11.92 7.61
N PRO A 349 -16.12 10.69 7.24
CA PRO A 349 -17.31 10.02 7.76
C PRO A 349 -17.25 9.89 9.30
N ALA A 350 -18.39 10.05 9.94
CA ALA A 350 -18.54 9.90 11.39
C ALA A 350 -17.55 10.77 12.22
N GLY A 351 -17.20 11.96 11.72
CA GLY A 351 -16.26 12.86 12.38
C GLY A 351 -14.83 12.32 12.43
N GLY A 352 -14.43 11.55 11.43
CA GLY A 352 -13.09 10.95 11.32
C GLY A 352 -12.87 9.74 12.22
N LYS A 353 -13.91 9.18 12.81
CA LYS A 353 -13.81 7.95 13.58
C LYS A 353 -13.57 6.75 12.68
N ILE A 354 -12.68 5.86 13.12
CA ILE A 354 -12.58 4.52 12.55
C ILE A 354 -13.91 3.80 12.88
N ILE A 355 -14.51 3.19 11.87
CA ILE A 355 -15.68 2.34 12.10
C ILE A 355 -15.15 1.06 12.71
N GLU A 356 -15.28 0.92 14.04
CA GLU A 356 -14.86 -0.28 14.77
C GLU A 356 -15.96 -1.36 14.69
N LEU A 357 -15.53 -2.60 14.45
CA LEU A 357 -16.37 -3.79 14.35
C LEU A 357 -16.28 -4.63 15.63
#